data_b82adfdf894f6feda2e0eaff39f81316
#
_entry.id   b82adfdf894f6feda2e0eaff39f81316
#
_cell.length_a   1.000
_cell.length_b   1.000
_cell.length_c   1.000
_cell.angle_alpha   90.00
_cell.angle_beta   90.00
_cell.angle_gamma   90.00
#
_symmetry.space_group_name_H-M   'P 1'
#
loop_
_entity.id
_entity.type
_entity.pdbx_description
1 polymer ?
#
loop_
_entity_poly.entity_id
_entity_poly.type
_entity_poly.pdbx_seq_one_letter_code
_entity_poly.pdbx_strand_id
1 'polypeptide(L)'
;MTTPYYIPETHIPLPPKDAKVLTTACDYCIVACGLKVYRWPVAGEKNGGPKASENAFGVDFPVDPLGPWVAPNQHNVVLHKGAPHHVLIIPDKEAKHVNTDGDSSLRGGCIAQKCYNPQTPTRDRLKSPLMRIYGILQPVPWDFALDVAAEV
;
A
#
# COMPACT_ATOMS: atom_id res chain seq x y z
N MET A 1 -25.96 10.17 13.41
CA MET A 1 -25.14 11.41 13.33
C MET A 1 -23.91 11.06 12.54
N THR A 2 -23.77 11.60 11.35
CA THR A 2 -22.52 11.51 10.61
C THR A 2 -21.46 12.29 11.37
N THR A 3 -20.36 11.65 11.73
CA THR A 3 -19.24 12.35 12.34
C THR A 3 -18.74 13.43 11.38
N PRO A 4 -18.29 14.60 11.86
CA PRO A 4 -17.83 15.69 11.01
C PRO A 4 -16.62 15.34 10.12
N TYR A 5 -16.07 14.14 10.27
CA TYR A 5 -14.94 13.61 9.50
C TYR A 5 -15.36 12.65 8.38
N TYR A 6 -16.64 12.33 8.27
CA TYR A 6 -17.15 11.50 7.21
C TYR A 6 -17.48 12.37 5.99
N ILE A 7 -16.51 12.56 5.15
CA ILE A 7 -16.69 13.14 3.81
C ILE A 7 -16.61 11.96 2.86
N PRO A 8 -17.69 11.58 2.14
CA PRO A 8 -17.70 10.38 1.32
C PRO A 8 -16.56 10.32 0.31
N GLU A 9 -16.16 11.45 -0.25
CA GLU A 9 -15.10 11.57 -1.24
C GLU A 9 -13.69 11.35 -0.68
N THR A 10 -13.53 11.49 0.62
CA THR A 10 -12.24 11.32 1.30
C THR A 10 -12.25 10.18 2.31
N HIS A 11 -13.38 9.48 2.42
CA HIS A 11 -13.52 8.39 3.36
C HIS A 11 -12.60 7.22 3.02
N ILE A 12 -11.78 6.85 3.98
CA ILE A 12 -10.96 5.65 3.91
C ILE A 12 -11.67 4.58 4.72
N PRO A 13 -11.99 3.42 4.12
CA PRO A 13 -12.56 2.33 4.89
C PRO A 13 -11.55 1.84 5.92
N LEU A 14 -11.98 1.71 7.17
CA LEU A 14 -11.15 1.17 8.24
C LEU A 14 -11.11 -0.35 8.17
N PRO A 15 -9.98 -0.98 8.47
CA PRO A 15 -9.89 -2.44 8.50
C PRO A 15 -10.72 -2.99 9.65
N PRO A 16 -11.60 -3.98 9.40
CA PRO A 16 -12.35 -4.65 10.45
C PRO A 16 -11.40 -5.46 11.35
N LYS A 17 -11.87 -5.88 12.51
CA LYS A 17 -11.05 -6.64 13.48
C LYS A 17 -10.49 -7.95 12.92
N ASP A 18 -11.20 -8.57 12.02
CA ASP A 18 -10.80 -9.81 11.34
C ASP A 18 -10.01 -9.59 10.06
N ALA A 19 -9.64 -8.34 9.75
CA ALA A 19 -8.75 -8.04 8.63
C ALA A 19 -7.43 -8.81 8.76
N LYS A 20 -6.98 -9.37 7.65
CA LYS A 20 -5.66 -10.01 7.63
C LYS A 20 -4.57 -8.96 7.73
N VAL A 21 -3.73 -9.08 8.76
CA VAL A 21 -2.57 -8.22 8.96
C VAL A 21 -1.31 -8.94 8.50
N LEU A 22 -0.48 -8.24 7.73
CA LEU A 22 0.81 -8.70 7.23
C LEU A 22 1.84 -7.61 7.49
N THR A 23 3.09 -7.99 7.67
CA THR A 23 4.21 -7.05 7.74
C THR A 23 5.02 -7.12 6.45
N THR A 24 5.54 -5.98 6.02
CA THR A 24 6.43 -5.89 4.86
C THR A 24 7.41 -4.74 5.05
N ALA A 25 8.32 -4.58 4.12
CA ALA A 25 9.24 -3.45 4.08
C ALA A 25 8.91 -2.54 2.89
N CYS A 26 9.15 -1.25 3.06
CA CYS A 26 9.08 -0.28 1.99
C CYS A 26 10.17 -0.56 0.95
N ASP A 27 9.83 -0.54 -0.34
CA ASP A 27 10.74 -0.82 -1.44
C ASP A 27 11.17 0.43 -2.23
N TYR A 28 10.88 1.64 -1.70
CA TYR A 28 11.23 2.88 -2.39
C TYR A 28 12.70 3.27 -2.25
N CYS A 29 13.34 2.94 -1.14
CA CYS A 29 14.73 3.26 -0.92
C CYS A 29 15.41 2.22 -0.01
N ILE A 30 16.72 2.33 0.12
CA ILE A 30 17.56 1.39 0.89
C ILE A 30 17.20 1.32 2.38
N VAL A 31 16.50 2.32 2.91
CA VAL A 31 16.10 2.35 4.33
C VAL A 31 15.15 1.21 4.68
N ALA A 32 14.27 0.80 3.75
CA ALA A 32 13.36 -0.32 3.92
C ALA A 32 12.49 -0.24 5.19
N CYS A 33 11.87 0.92 5.43
CA CYS A 33 11.00 1.14 6.60
C CYS A 33 9.94 0.03 6.74
N GLY A 34 9.69 -0.41 7.97
CA GLY A 34 8.67 -1.41 8.26
C GLY A 34 7.25 -0.87 8.00
N LEU A 35 6.42 -1.71 7.40
CA LEU A 35 5.03 -1.38 7.07
C LEU A 35 4.10 -2.50 7.51
N LYS A 36 2.90 -2.13 8.00
CA LYS A 36 1.77 -3.05 8.22
C LYS A 36 0.77 -2.93 7.08
N VAL A 37 0.37 -4.06 6.55
CA VAL A 37 -0.62 -4.19 5.49
C VAL A 37 -1.86 -4.84 6.07
N TYR A 38 -2.96 -4.12 6.07
CA TYR A 38 -4.29 -4.62 6.41
C TYR A 38 -5.03 -4.97 5.13
N ARG A 39 -5.56 -6.18 5.03
CA ARG A 39 -6.29 -6.65 3.86
C ARG A 39 -7.60 -7.32 4.27
N TRP A 40 -8.70 -6.92 3.61
CA TRP A 40 -10.02 -7.52 3.80
C TRP A 40 -10.85 -7.46 2.51
N PRO A 41 -11.84 -8.36 2.32
CA PRO A 41 -12.68 -8.35 1.13
C PRO A 41 -13.49 -7.08 0.98
N VAL A 42 -13.67 -6.61 -0.26
CA VAL A 42 -14.65 -5.55 -0.58
C VAL A 42 -16.08 -6.10 -0.51
N ALA A 43 -16.27 -7.37 -0.90
CA ALA A 43 -17.59 -8.01 -0.87
C ALA A 43 -18.12 -8.11 0.57
N GLY A 44 -19.36 -7.66 0.76
CA GLY A 44 -20.05 -7.72 2.05
C GLY A 44 -19.89 -6.47 2.91
N GLU A 45 -19.24 -5.41 2.43
CA GLU A 45 -19.10 -4.10 3.09
C GLU A 45 -18.76 -4.16 4.60
N LYS A 46 -18.00 -5.16 5.01
CA LYS A 46 -17.56 -5.35 6.39
C LYS A 46 -16.36 -4.48 6.72
N ASN A 47 -16.52 -3.18 6.58
CA ASN A 47 -15.51 -2.25 7.04
C ASN A 47 -15.53 -2.12 8.57
N GLY A 48 -14.40 -1.80 9.15
CA GLY A 48 -14.30 -1.47 10.57
C GLY A 48 -15.04 -0.18 10.89
N GLY A 49 -15.61 -0.11 12.09
CA GLY A 49 -16.24 1.09 12.60
C GLY A 49 -15.25 2.03 13.30
N PRO A 50 -15.73 3.23 13.71
CA PRO A 50 -14.90 4.24 14.34
C PRO A 50 -14.47 3.90 15.78
N LYS A 51 -15.09 2.89 16.41
CA LYS A 51 -14.73 2.49 17.77
C LYS A 51 -13.57 1.51 17.80
N ALA A 52 -12.73 1.60 18.81
CA ALA A 52 -11.63 0.68 19.04
C ALA A 52 -12.05 -0.79 19.02
N SER A 53 -13.28 -1.07 19.44
CA SER A 53 -13.85 -2.42 19.39
C SER A 53 -14.23 -2.90 18.00
N GLU A 54 -14.32 -2.03 17.01
CA GLU A 54 -14.88 -2.28 15.68
C GLU A 54 -13.82 -2.27 14.57
N ASN A 55 -12.58 -1.85 14.86
CA ASN A 55 -11.51 -1.77 13.88
C ASN A 55 -10.25 -2.52 14.33
N ALA A 56 -9.42 -2.88 13.36
CA ALA A 56 -8.18 -3.63 13.62
C ALA A 56 -7.06 -2.77 14.26
N PHE A 57 -7.20 -1.47 14.29
CA PHE A 57 -6.23 -0.58 14.96
C PHE A 57 -6.39 -0.57 16.48
N GLY A 58 -7.58 -0.92 16.98
CA GLY A 58 -7.87 -0.89 18.41
C GLY A 58 -7.92 0.52 19.01
N VAL A 59 -8.20 1.53 18.18
CA VAL A 59 -8.29 2.94 18.61
C VAL A 59 -9.63 3.54 18.19
N ASP A 60 -10.10 4.52 18.95
CA ASP A 60 -11.30 5.31 18.61
C ASP A 60 -10.94 6.38 17.57
N PHE A 61 -11.76 6.54 16.56
CA PHE A 61 -11.65 7.61 15.56
C PHE A 61 -12.72 8.68 15.80
N PRO A 62 -12.42 9.96 15.58
CA PRO A 62 -11.12 10.50 15.15
C PRO A 62 -10.05 10.36 16.23
N VAL A 63 -8.81 10.17 15.82
CA VAL A 63 -7.66 10.10 16.71
C VAL A 63 -7.10 11.48 16.98
N ASP A 64 -6.36 11.61 18.08
CA ASP A 64 -5.53 12.78 18.37
C ASP A 64 -4.56 13.03 17.19
N PRO A 65 -4.31 14.30 16.79
CA PRO A 65 -3.36 14.62 15.73
C PRO A 65 -1.95 14.04 15.91
N LEU A 66 -1.55 13.76 17.14
CA LEU A 66 -0.28 13.09 17.46
C LEU A 66 -0.39 11.56 17.51
N GLY A 67 -1.59 11.03 17.34
CA GLY A 67 -1.85 9.59 17.33
C GLY A 67 -1.76 8.95 15.92
N PRO A 68 -2.10 7.68 15.80
CA PRO A 68 -2.16 7.01 14.50
C PRO A 68 -3.23 7.66 13.62
N TRP A 69 -2.88 7.91 12.36
CA TRP A 69 -3.78 8.47 11.36
C TRP A 69 -3.66 7.70 10.06
N VAL A 70 -4.68 7.79 9.23
CA VAL A 70 -4.72 7.18 7.90
C VAL A 70 -5.04 8.26 6.86
N ALA A 71 -4.45 8.12 5.68
CA ALA A 71 -4.61 9.04 4.57
C ALA A 71 -5.06 8.29 3.30
N PRO A 72 -5.78 8.95 2.37
CA PRO A 72 -6.29 8.31 1.15
C PRO A 72 -5.23 7.57 0.33
N ASN A 73 -4.02 8.08 0.27
CA ASN A 73 -2.90 7.47 -0.46
C ASN A 73 -2.34 6.19 0.19
N GLN A 74 -2.71 5.90 1.42
CA GLN A 74 -2.38 4.65 2.11
C GLN A 74 -3.35 3.51 1.80
N HIS A 75 -4.46 3.80 1.12
CA HIS A 75 -5.50 2.84 0.77
C HIS A 75 -5.53 2.55 -0.74
N ASN A 76 -5.85 1.32 -1.09
CA ASN A 76 -6.12 0.89 -2.47
C ASN A 76 -7.09 -0.29 -2.47
N VAL A 77 -7.63 -0.60 -3.64
CA VAL A 77 -8.37 -1.84 -3.90
C VAL A 77 -7.57 -2.68 -4.89
N VAL A 78 -7.28 -3.91 -4.51
CA VAL A 78 -6.46 -4.82 -5.31
C VAL A 78 -7.17 -6.14 -5.56
N LEU A 79 -6.81 -6.86 -6.63
CA LEU A 79 -7.27 -8.23 -6.82
C LEU A 79 -6.42 -9.20 -6.01
N HIS A 80 -7.06 -9.98 -5.15
CA HIS A 80 -6.44 -11.09 -4.47
C HIS A 80 -7.24 -12.36 -4.74
N LYS A 81 -6.60 -13.36 -5.35
CA LYS A 81 -7.26 -14.61 -5.77
C LYS A 81 -8.53 -14.39 -6.60
N GLY A 82 -8.49 -13.41 -7.51
CA GLY A 82 -9.60 -13.08 -8.41
C GLY A 82 -10.73 -12.24 -7.80
N ALA A 83 -10.65 -11.89 -6.51
CA ALA A 83 -11.65 -11.06 -5.84
C ALA A 83 -11.06 -9.70 -5.40
N PRO A 84 -11.84 -8.59 -5.45
CA PRO A 84 -11.39 -7.30 -4.97
C PRO A 84 -11.26 -7.29 -3.44
N HIS A 85 -10.14 -6.74 -2.97
CA HIS A 85 -9.84 -6.56 -1.55
C HIS A 85 -9.39 -5.14 -1.30
N HIS A 86 -9.84 -4.57 -0.21
CA HIS A 86 -9.22 -3.39 0.37
C HIS A 86 -7.83 -3.73 0.87
N VAL A 87 -6.90 -2.81 0.63
CA VAL A 87 -5.54 -2.85 1.19
C VAL A 87 -5.27 -1.49 1.80
N LEU A 88 -4.93 -1.47 3.07
CA LEU A 88 -4.47 -0.28 3.78
C LEU A 88 -3.06 -0.54 4.29
N ILE A 89 -2.12 0.31 3.92
CA ILE A 89 -0.70 0.16 4.25
C ILE A 89 -0.26 1.37 5.08
N ILE A 90 0.15 1.11 6.31
CA ILE A 90 0.59 2.14 7.24
C ILE A 90 1.99 1.82 7.79
N PRO A 91 2.71 2.82 8.31
CA PRO A 91 3.97 2.59 9.02
C PRO A 91 3.81 1.62 10.18
N ASP A 92 4.76 0.71 10.33
CA ASP A 92 4.76 -0.26 11.42
C ASP A 92 5.43 0.33 12.67
N LYS A 93 4.62 0.67 13.67
CA LYS A 93 5.09 1.16 14.98
C LYS A 93 5.83 0.10 15.82
N GLU A 94 5.71 -1.17 15.43
CA GLU A 94 6.41 -2.27 16.10
C GLU A 94 7.76 -2.59 15.44
N ALA A 95 8.10 -1.91 14.35
CA ALA A 95 9.42 -2.06 13.72
C ALA A 95 10.54 -1.64 14.67
N LYS A 96 11.54 -2.52 14.86
CA LYS A 96 12.60 -2.32 15.85
C LYS A 96 13.96 -1.96 15.26
N HIS A 97 14.10 -2.00 13.94
CA HIS A 97 15.40 -1.89 13.30
C HIS A 97 15.63 -0.58 12.56
N VAL A 98 14.59 -0.11 11.86
CA VAL A 98 14.67 1.10 11.03
C VAL A 98 13.38 1.87 11.17
N ASN A 99 13.49 3.19 11.36
CA ASN A 99 12.34 4.08 11.52
C ASN A 99 11.32 3.50 12.52
N THR A 100 11.81 3.25 13.71
CA THR A 100 11.02 2.79 14.85
C THR A 100 9.87 3.77 15.14
N ASP A 101 8.85 3.29 15.84
CA ASP A 101 7.66 4.08 16.19
C ASP A 101 6.82 4.55 14.99
N GLY A 102 7.05 3.99 13.80
CA GLY A 102 6.27 4.27 12.60
C GLY A 102 6.71 5.53 11.86
N ASP A 103 7.91 6.01 12.09
CA ASP A 103 8.48 7.09 11.30
C ASP A 103 8.76 6.62 9.88
N SER A 104 8.14 7.26 8.91
CA SER A 104 8.36 6.97 7.50
C SER A 104 8.23 8.23 6.65
N SER A 105 8.83 8.20 5.45
CA SER A 105 8.68 9.31 4.52
C SER A 105 7.30 9.29 3.84
N LEU A 106 6.91 10.42 3.27
CA LEU A 106 5.70 10.52 2.43
C LEU A 106 5.68 9.50 1.28
N ARG A 107 6.84 9.10 0.76
CA ARG A 107 6.93 8.05 -0.27
C ARG A 107 6.42 6.71 0.26
N GLY A 108 6.87 6.29 1.44
CA GLY A 108 6.37 5.09 2.09
C GLY A 108 4.86 5.17 2.36
N GLY A 109 4.36 6.35 2.73
CA GLY A 109 2.93 6.62 2.90
C GLY A 109 2.10 6.44 1.62
N CYS A 110 2.72 6.48 0.44
CA CYS A 110 2.04 6.29 -0.85
C CYS A 110 2.19 4.87 -1.43
N ILE A 111 2.77 3.94 -0.70
CA ILE A 111 3.11 2.61 -1.27
C ILE A 111 1.87 1.82 -1.69
N ALA A 112 0.72 2.03 -1.05
CA ALA A 112 -0.53 1.38 -1.45
C ALA A 112 -0.93 1.70 -2.89
N GLN A 113 -0.56 2.88 -3.40
CA GLN A 113 -0.84 3.29 -4.78
C GLN A 113 -0.01 2.53 -5.82
N LYS A 114 1.07 1.88 -5.40
CA LYS A 114 1.87 0.98 -6.26
C LYS A 114 1.22 -0.38 -6.46
N CYS A 115 0.30 -0.78 -5.57
CA CYS A 115 -0.40 -2.04 -5.69
C CYS A 115 -1.26 -2.04 -6.96
N TYR A 116 -1.35 -3.19 -7.61
CA TYR A 116 -2.21 -3.35 -8.77
C TYR A 116 -3.66 -3.03 -8.42
N ASN A 117 -4.24 -2.10 -9.17
CA ASN A 117 -5.64 -1.73 -9.06
C ASN A 117 -6.32 -2.03 -10.41
N PRO A 118 -7.39 -2.86 -10.46
CA PRO A 118 -8.09 -3.17 -11.69
C PRO A 118 -8.78 -1.95 -12.33
N GLN A 119 -9.13 -0.93 -11.53
CA GLN A 119 -9.76 0.31 -12.02
C GLN A 119 -8.74 1.30 -12.59
N THR A 120 -7.54 1.30 -12.06
CA THR A 120 -6.42 2.13 -12.52
C THR A 120 -5.20 1.23 -12.78
N PRO A 121 -5.27 0.33 -13.78
CA PRO A 121 -4.11 -0.51 -14.09
C PRO A 121 -2.94 0.40 -14.45
N THR A 122 -1.77 0.09 -13.91
CA THR A 122 -0.52 0.76 -14.28
C THR A 122 -0.22 0.46 -15.75
N ARG A 123 -0.76 1.29 -16.63
CA ARG A 123 -0.64 1.11 -18.09
C ARG A 123 0.81 1.24 -18.57
N ASP A 124 1.61 1.97 -17.78
CA ASP A 124 2.96 2.37 -18.17
C ASP A 124 4.07 1.48 -17.56
N ARG A 125 3.70 0.35 -16.94
CA ARG A 125 4.72 -0.60 -16.50
C ARG A 125 5.36 -1.29 -17.68
N LEU A 126 6.68 -1.26 -17.73
CA LEU A 126 7.44 -2.02 -18.72
C LEU A 126 7.15 -3.52 -18.55
N LYS A 127 6.79 -4.16 -19.65
CA LYS A 127 6.54 -5.61 -19.72
C LYS A 127 7.77 -6.39 -20.16
N SER A 128 8.71 -5.70 -20.78
CA SER A 128 9.98 -6.22 -21.25
C SER A 128 11.09 -5.23 -20.95
N PRO A 129 12.32 -5.67 -20.74
CA PRO A 129 13.47 -4.78 -20.69
C PRO A 129 13.58 -3.99 -21.98
N LEU A 130 14.04 -2.74 -21.89
CA LEU A 130 14.34 -1.92 -23.05
C LEU A 130 15.85 -1.70 -23.13
N MET A 131 16.41 -1.98 -24.28
CA MET A 131 17.82 -1.70 -24.57
C MET A 131 17.95 -0.68 -25.68
N ARG A 132 18.98 0.17 -25.59
CA ARG A 132 19.28 1.14 -26.64
C ARG A 132 20.16 0.47 -27.69
N ILE A 133 19.55 0.15 -28.83
CA ILE A 133 20.21 -0.47 -29.98
C ILE A 133 20.20 0.56 -31.10
N TYR A 134 21.36 0.92 -31.64
CA TYR A 134 21.50 1.96 -32.67
C TYR A 134 20.80 3.29 -32.33
N GLY A 135 20.82 3.68 -31.03
CA GLY A 135 20.23 4.94 -30.57
C GLY A 135 18.73 4.88 -30.24
N ILE A 136 18.05 3.77 -30.53
CA ILE A 136 16.61 3.60 -30.31
C ILE A 136 16.37 2.60 -29.18
N LEU A 137 15.46 2.92 -28.24
CA LEU A 137 15.03 1.97 -27.20
C LEU A 137 14.13 0.91 -27.82
N GLN A 138 14.52 -0.33 -27.72
CA GLN A 138 13.79 -1.50 -28.25
C GLN A 138 13.55 -2.53 -27.15
N PRO A 139 12.37 -3.18 -27.13
CA PRO A 139 12.11 -4.27 -26.20
C PRO A 139 12.98 -5.48 -26.56
N VAL A 140 13.58 -6.08 -25.55
CA VAL A 140 14.42 -7.29 -25.70
C VAL A 140 13.97 -8.37 -24.71
N PRO A 141 14.30 -9.66 -24.96
CA PRO A 141 14.08 -10.72 -23.99
C PRO A 141 14.83 -10.49 -22.69
N TRP A 142 14.27 -10.97 -21.56
CA TRP A 142 14.89 -10.83 -20.24
C TRP A 142 16.27 -11.48 -20.19
N ASP A 143 16.42 -12.70 -20.70
CA ASP A 143 17.70 -13.41 -20.65
C ASP A 143 18.80 -12.62 -21.36
N PHE A 144 18.53 -12.11 -22.57
CA PHE A 144 19.46 -11.28 -23.29
C PHE A 144 19.84 -9.98 -22.53
N ALA A 145 18.84 -9.32 -21.92
CA ALA A 145 19.11 -8.09 -21.16
C ALA A 145 19.96 -8.37 -19.91
N LEU A 146 19.72 -9.48 -19.23
CA LEU A 146 20.47 -9.89 -18.04
C LEU A 146 21.90 -10.31 -18.39
N ASP A 147 22.09 -11.04 -19.48
CA ASP A 147 23.44 -11.43 -19.95
C ASP A 147 24.28 -10.20 -20.25
N VAL A 148 23.75 -9.24 -21.03
CA VAL A 148 24.46 -7.98 -21.31
C VAL A 148 24.74 -7.19 -20.03
N ALA A 149 23.80 -7.12 -19.09
CA ALA A 149 24.01 -6.40 -17.83
C ALA A 149 25.05 -7.07 -16.92
N ALA A 150 25.28 -8.37 -17.06
CA ALA A 150 26.27 -9.11 -16.31
C ALA A 150 27.68 -8.97 -16.90
N GLU A 151 27.81 -8.61 -18.19
CA GLU A 151 29.09 -8.44 -18.91
C GLU A 151 29.66 -7.01 -18.78
N VAL A 152 28.89 -6.03 -18.34
CA VAL A 152 29.25 -4.62 -18.19
C VAL A 152 29.67 -4.30 -16.76
#